data_e1244119bbcd78800dbdfef58f8981f5
#
_entry.id   e1244119bbcd78800dbdfef58f8981f5
#
_cell.length_a   1.000
_cell.length_b   1.000
_cell.length_c   1.000
_cell.angle_alpha   90.00
_cell.angle_beta   90.00
_cell.angle_gamma   90.00
#
_symmetry.space_group_name_H-M   'P 1'
#
loop_
_entity.id
_entity.type
_entity.pdbx_description
1 polymer ?
#
loop_
_entity_poly.entity_id
_entity_poly.type
_entity_poly.pdbx_seq_one_letter_code
_entity_poly.pdbx_strand_id
1 'polypeptide(L)'
;MKNRLFTVLLTAAVFGLGSAVNAAEISSAEAMKAISAAVLPAMEKNQIPGMAVALVLGDKTYVLNYGVSDVEKQTPVTDETIFEIGSISKTFTATLATHAEATGKLKLTDTAAKYLPELSGTDFGNLQLFHLGTHTVGGIPLQVPDEVQTREQLLEYLRTWKPAYKTGTMRTYANPSIGALGWITAKSLGQDFSTAMTQTIFQPLGFTSTYLSVPAQKMSSYAWGYNKDKKPVRVNPGMLDSEAYGIKTTASDLSTFVKANMGMLPLDSMLQAALNNTRKSYFSVGQMTQDLIWEEYAMPVDLPMLQEGNAPKLILNPTPVSAKVPAATPNSNVWVNKTGATNGFGAYVAFVPEKRFGVVLLANKNYPNAERVEIAHKIYSNLTGKQ
;
A
#
# COMPACT_ATOMS: atom_id res chain seq x y z
N MET A 1 -70.13 -31.08 27.58
CA MET A 1 -68.92 -31.64 26.86
C MET A 1 -68.91 -31.04 25.48
N LYS A 2 -68.05 -30.07 25.23
CA LYS A 2 -67.89 -29.36 23.92
C LYS A 2 -66.43 -29.51 23.46
N ASN A 3 -66.20 -30.30 22.40
CA ASN A 3 -64.97 -30.46 21.71
C ASN A 3 -64.62 -29.15 20.97
N ARG A 4 -63.43 -28.58 21.22
CA ARG A 4 -62.82 -27.54 20.39
C ARG A 4 -61.73 -28.17 19.53
N LEU A 5 -61.99 -28.20 18.23
CA LEU A 5 -60.99 -28.46 17.22
C LEU A 5 -60.04 -27.27 17.16
N PHE A 6 -58.72 -27.51 17.27
CA PHE A 6 -57.68 -26.54 16.94
C PHE A 6 -57.23 -26.78 15.49
N THR A 7 -57.53 -25.82 14.64
CA THR A 7 -57.01 -25.77 13.25
C THR A 7 -55.61 -25.19 13.29
N VAL A 8 -54.61 -25.98 12.93
CA VAL A 8 -53.25 -25.54 12.73
C VAL A 8 -53.11 -25.06 11.30
N LEU A 9 -52.92 -23.73 11.11
CA LEU A 9 -52.51 -23.17 9.83
C LEU A 9 -51.02 -23.39 9.63
N LEU A 10 -50.65 -24.22 8.66
CA LEU A 10 -49.28 -24.34 8.13
C LEU A 10 -49.06 -23.21 7.14
N THR A 11 -48.29 -22.19 7.53
CA THR A 11 -47.72 -21.19 6.59
C THR A 11 -46.48 -21.78 5.92
N ALA A 12 -46.58 -22.14 4.67
CA ALA A 12 -45.44 -22.52 3.84
C ALA A 12 -44.66 -21.28 3.51
N ALA A 13 -43.44 -21.14 4.08
CA ALA A 13 -42.47 -20.16 3.67
C ALA A 13 -41.83 -20.61 2.34
N VAL A 14 -42.21 -19.93 1.27
CA VAL A 14 -41.54 -20.09 -0.02
C VAL A 14 -40.16 -19.41 0.08
N PHE A 15 -39.12 -20.20 0.30
CA PHE A 15 -37.76 -19.76 0.09
C PHE A 15 -37.53 -19.59 -1.43
N GLY A 16 -37.53 -18.35 -1.87
CA GLY A 16 -37.07 -18.01 -3.21
C GLY A 16 -35.60 -18.39 -3.34
N LEU A 17 -35.34 -19.45 -4.06
CA LEU A 17 -34.00 -19.75 -4.60
C LEU A 17 -33.66 -18.61 -5.58
N GLY A 18 -32.98 -17.58 -5.07
CA GLY A 18 -32.31 -16.62 -5.92
C GLY A 18 -31.31 -17.39 -6.80
N SER A 19 -31.57 -17.41 -8.09
CA SER A 19 -30.65 -17.94 -9.09
C SER A 19 -29.33 -17.21 -8.94
N ALA A 20 -28.32 -17.86 -8.33
CA ALA A 20 -26.95 -17.43 -8.43
C ALA A 20 -26.62 -17.41 -9.92
N VAL A 21 -26.50 -16.22 -10.49
CA VAL A 21 -25.94 -16.03 -11.83
C VAL A 21 -24.55 -16.62 -11.73
N ASN A 22 -24.35 -17.77 -12.39
CA ASN A 22 -23.05 -18.39 -12.57
C ASN A 22 -22.19 -17.41 -13.38
N ALA A 23 -21.42 -16.56 -12.70
CA ALA A 23 -20.35 -15.83 -13.34
C ALA A 23 -19.40 -16.92 -13.89
N ALA A 24 -19.33 -17.01 -15.23
CA ALA A 24 -18.45 -17.95 -15.88
C ALA A 24 -17.05 -17.81 -15.26
N GLU A 25 -16.49 -18.93 -14.77
CA GLU A 25 -15.19 -18.90 -14.08
C GLU A 25 -14.12 -18.48 -15.09
N ILE A 26 -13.49 -17.32 -14.83
CA ILE A 26 -12.45 -16.78 -15.71
C ILE A 26 -11.31 -17.81 -15.80
N SER A 27 -11.01 -18.25 -17.00
CA SER A 27 -9.94 -19.22 -17.27
C SER A 27 -8.56 -18.58 -17.06
N SER A 28 -7.57 -19.39 -16.74
CA SER A 28 -6.18 -18.93 -16.62
C SER A 28 -5.69 -18.26 -17.91
N ALA A 29 -6.11 -18.77 -19.07
CA ALA A 29 -5.76 -18.18 -20.37
C ALA A 29 -6.34 -16.78 -20.56
N GLU A 30 -7.60 -16.54 -20.16
CA GLU A 30 -8.23 -15.23 -20.20
C GLU A 30 -7.56 -14.25 -19.23
N ALA A 31 -7.23 -14.68 -18.01
CA ALA A 31 -6.51 -13.86 -17.04
C ALA A 31 -5.13 -13.43 -17.58
N MET A 32 -4.35 -14.37 -18.10
CA MET A 32 -3.03 -14.09 -18.68
C MET A 32 -3.14 -13.19 -19.93
N LYS A 33 -4.14 -13.40 -20.78
CA LYS A 33 -4.41 -12.55 -21.94
C LYS A 33 -4.77 -11.11 -21.53
N ALA A 34 -5.62 -10.95 -20.52
CA ALA A 34 -6.01 -9.63 -20.00
C ALA A 34 -4.79 -8.86 -19.45
N ILE A 35 -3.91 -9.54 -18.69
CA ILE A 35 -2.68 -8.95 -18.19
C ILE A 35 -1.77 -8.53 -19.34
N SER A 36 -1.46 -9.43 -20.27
CA SER A 36 -0.53 -9.15 -21.38
C SER A 36 -1.04 -8.04 -22.31
N ALA A 37 -2.35 -7.98 -22.57
CA ALA A 37 -2.98 -6.94 -23.38
C ALA A 37 -2.90 -5.53 -22.74
N ALA A 38 -2.82 -5.45 -21.41
CA ALA A 38 -2.64 -4.18 -20.71
C ALA A 38 -1.16 -3.79 -20.55
N VAL A 39 -0.29 -4.78 -20.30
CA VAL A 39 1.11 -4.58 -19.92
C VAL A 39 2.02 -4.31 -21.11
N LEU A 40 1.93 -5.12 -22.18
CA LEU A 40 2.89 -5.06 -23.29
C LEU A 40 2.91 -3.71 -24.00
N PRO A 41 1.76 -3.07 -24.34
CA PRO A 41 1.76 -1.75 -24.95
C PRO A 41 2.34 -0.66 -24.04
N ALA A 42 2.10 -0.76 -22.73
CA ALA A 42 2.65 0.19 -21.76
C ALA A 42 4.16 0.04 -21.58
N MET A 43 4.69 -1.19 -21.59
CA MET A 43 6.14 -1.45 -21.58
C MET A 43 6.81 -0.85 -22.80
N GLU A 44 6.25 -1.07 -23.99
CA GLU A 44 6.77 -0.51 -25.24
C GLU A 44 6.76 1.01 -25.21
N LYS A 45 5.60 1.63 -24.94
CA LYS A 45 5.41 3.08 -24.87
C LYS A 45 6.39 3.75 -23.91
N ASN A 46 6.58 3.18 -22.74
CA ASN A 46 7.42 3.74 -21.69
C ASN A 46 8.86 3.21 -21.71
N GLN A 47 9.21 2.33 -22.67
CA GLN A 47 10.53 1.70 -22.77
C GLN A 47 10.94 1.06 -21.43
N ILE A 48 10.06 0.24 -20.84
CA ILE A 48 10.31 -0.46 -19.58
C ILE A 48 11.10 -1.74 -19.89
N PRO A 49 12.33 -1.92 -19.36
CA PRO A 49 13.15 -3.07 -19.69
C PRO A 49 12.58 -4.39 -19.14
N GLY A 50 12.04 -4.36 -17.94
CA GLY A 50 11.50 -5.53 -17.26
C GLY A 50 10.36 -5.20 -16.32
N MET A 51 9.40 -6.13 -16.23
CA MET A 51 8.21 -5.98 -15.38
C MET A 51 7.76 -7.34 -14.84
N ALA A 52 7.41 -7.38 -13.54
CA ALA A 52 6.70 -8.48 -12.93
C ALA A 52 5.29 -8.02 -12.55
N VAL A 53 4.28 -8.83 -12.86
CA VAL A 53 2.88 -8.55 -12.59
C VAL A 53 2.26 -9.71 -11.83
N ALA A 54 1.61 -9.42 -10.70
CA ALA A 54 0.77 -10.42 -10.04
C ALA A 54 -0.69 -9.98 -10.08
N LEU A 55 -1.58 -10.91 -10.41
CA LEU A 55 -3.02 -10.76 -10.36
C LEU A 55 -3.61 -11.75 -9.37
N VAL A 56 -4.31 -11.25 -8.36
CA VAL A 56 -5.18 -12.02 -7.48
C VAL A 56 -6.60 -11.93 -8.04
N LEU A 57 -7.23 -13.07 -8.29
CA LEU A 57 -8.59 -13.16 -8.79
C LEU A 57 -9.32 -14.34 -8.14
N GLY A 58 -10.23 -14.03 -7.22
CA GLY A 58 -10.78 -15.05 -6.33
C GLY A 58 -9.67 -15.72 -5.52
N ASP A 59 -9.62 -17.05 -5.51
CA ASP A 59 -8.61 -17.82 -4.80
C ASP A 59 -7.28 -18.00 -5.58
N LYS A 60 -7.29 -17.64 -6.87
CA LYS A 60 -6.16 -17.83 -7.78
C LYS A 60 -5.22 -16.63 -7.76
N THR A 61 -3.92 -16.90 -7.92
CA THR A 61 -2.89 -15.88 -8.13
C THR A 61 -2.11 -16.24 -9.39
N TYR A 62 -1.96 -15.27 -10.28
CA TYR A 62 -1.19 -15.39 -11.53
C TYR A 62 0.00 -14.45 -11.45
N VAL A 63 1.19 -14.95 -11.75
CA VAL A 63 2.42 -14.13 -11.84
C VAL A 63 2.94 -14.23 -13.27
N LEU A 64 3.16 -13.08 -13.89
CA LEU A 64 3.71 -12.98 -15.25
C LEU A 64 4.92 -12.06 -15.24
N ASN A 65 5.98 -12.50 -15.90
CA ASN A 65 7.26 -11.82 -15.96
C ASN A 65 7.58 -11.44 -17.40
N TYR A 66 8.06 -10.23 -17.61
CA TYR A 66 8.32 -9.66 -18.93
C TYR A 66 9.71 -9.02 -18.97
N GLY A 67 10.42 -9.18 -20.09
CA GLY A 67 11.67 -8.52 -20.34
C GLY A 67 12.81 -8.92 -19.41
N VAL A 68 13.69 -7.97 -19.07
CA VAL A 68 14.96 -8.23 -18.39
C VAL A 68 15.12 -7.42 -17.10
N SER A 69 15.69 -8.05 -16.08
CA SER A 69 16.04 -7.47 -14.79
C SER A 69 17.41 -6.75 -14.82
N ASP A 70 18.25 -7.11 -15.79
CA ASP A 70 19.55 -6.52 -16.08
C ASP A 70 19.72 -6.42 -17.60
N VAL A 71 19.76 -5.17 -18.12
CA VAL A 71 19.86 -4.91 -19.57
C VAL A 71 21.24 -5.26 -20.12
N GLU A 72 22.30 -5.06 -19.33
CA GLU A 72 23.66 -5.36 -19.79
C GLU A 72 23.87 -6.85 -19.94
N LYS A 73 23.43 -7.64 -18.95
CA LYS A 73 23.57 -9.10 -18.93
C LYS A 73 22.44 -9.84 -19.60
N GLN A 74 21.40 -9.13 -20.07
CA GLN A 74 20.17 -9.73 -20.63
C GLN A 74 19.53 -10.77 -19.69
N THR A 75 19.64 -10.55 -18.37
CA THR A 75 19.07 -11.45 -17.36
C THR A 75 17.54 -11.32 -17.37
N PRO A 76 16.78 -12.40 -17.59
CA PRO A 76 15.33 -12.30 -17.64
C PRO A 76 14.72 -11.92 -16.28
N VAL A 77 13.54 -11.30 -16.29
CA VAL A 77 12.69 -11.19 -15.10
C VAL A 77 12.10 -12.58 -14.82
N THR A 78 12.11 -12.97 -13.55
CA THR A 78 11.58 -14.25 -13.05
C THR A 78 10.75 -14.01 -11.79
N ASP A 79 10.08 -15.05 -11.28
CA ASP A 79 9.32 -14.99 -10.02
C ASP A 79 10.19 -14.62 -8.81
N GLU A 80 11.51 -14.89 -8.90
CA GLU A 80 12.49 -14.56 -7.88
C GLU A 80 13.08 -13.14 -8.01
N THR A 81 12.71 -12.40 -9.06
CA THR A 81 13.25 -11.06 -9.28
C THR A 81 12.73 -10.08 -8.24
N ILE A 82 13.66 -9.44 -7.54
CA ILE A 82 13.41 -8.46 -6.48
C ILE A 82 13.41 -7.05 -7.06
N PHE A 83 12.35 -6.29 -6.77
CA PHE A 83 12.16 -4.90 -7.20
C PHE A 83 12.07 -3.96 -6.00
N GLU A 84 12.50 -2.72 -6.15
CA GLU A 84 12.19 -1.65 -5.20
C GLU A 84 10.72 -1.24 -5.37
N ILE A 85 9.99 -1.16 -4.26
CA ILE A 85 8.58 -0.77 -4.29
C ILE A 85 8.33 0.67 -3.87
N GLY A 86 9.39 1.40 -3.51
CA GLY A 86 9.30 2.81 -3.14
C GLY A 86 8.22 3.05 -2.08
N SER A 87 7.37 4.03 -2.32
CA SER A 87 6.34 4.46 -1.36
C SER A 87 5.26 3.43 -1.02
N ILE A 88 5.20 2.28 -1.68
CA ILE A 88 4.36 1.17 -1.21
C ILE A 88 4.89 0.65 0.14
N SER A 89 6.18 0.82 0.45
CA SER A 89 6.76 0.51 1.76
C SER A 89 6.02 1.17 2.93
N LYS A 90 5.44 2.35 2.72
CA LYS A 90 4.69 3.08 3.73
C LYS A 90 3.48 2.31 4.26
N THR A 91 2.87 1.46 3.43
CA THR A 91 1.72 0.64 3.85
C THR A 91 2.14 -0.43 4.85
N PHE A 92 3.36 -0.94 4.73
CA PHE A 92 3.95 -1.86 5.70
C PHE A 92 4.27 -1.15 7.02
N THR A 93 4.81 0.06 6.96
CA THR A 93 5.06 0.89 8.15
C THR A 93 3.74 1.21 8.88
N ALA A 94 2.68 1.54 8.14
CA ALA A 94 1.34 1.73 8.69
C ALA A 94 0.82 0.44 9.35
N THR A 95 1.02 -0.73 8.72
CA THR A 95 0.63 -2.03 9.28
C THR A 95 1.39 -2.34 10.57
N LEU A 96 2.71 -2.03 10.62
CA LEU A 96 3.49 -2.20 11.86
C LEU A 96 2.98 -1.29 12.98
N ALA A 97 2.63 -0.04 12.67
CA ALA A 97 2.09 0.92 13.64
C ALA A 97 0.72 0.47 14.18
N THR A 98 -0.18 0.03 13.31
CA THR A 98 -1.49 -0.50 13.72
C THR A 98 -1.38 -1.83 14.45
N HIS A 99 -0.36 -2.65 14.17
CA HIS A 99 -0.07 -3.85 14.95
C HIS A 99 0.42 -3.50 16.37
N ALA A 100 1.30 -2.50 16.49
CA ALA A 100 1.72 -2.00 17.79
C ALA A 100 0.53 -1.41 18.58
N GLU A 101 -0.43 -0.78 17.90
CA GLU A 101 -1.69 -0.33 18.51
C GLU A 101 -2.56 -1.52 18.98
N ALA A 102 -2.77 -2.52 18.12
CA ALA A 102 -3.57 -3.71 18.45
C ALA A 102 -2.99 -4.50 19.63
N THR A 103 -1.66 -4.49 19.80
CA THR A 103 -0.96 -5.13 20.93
C THR A 103 -0.75 -4.20 22.12
N GLY A 104 -1.34 -2.99 22.13
CA GLY A 104 -1.31 -2.05 23.24
C GLY A 104 0.05 -1.37 23.49
N LYS A 105 0.96 -1.39 22.52
CA LYS A 105 2.30 -0.77 22.63
C LYS A 105 2.28 0.72 22.33
N LEU A 106 1.35 1.19 21.52
CA LEU A 106 1.08 2.59 21.25
C LEU A 106 -0.42 2.81 21.00
N LYS A 107 -0.83 4.08 20.91
CA LYS A 107 -2.12 4.49 20.35
C LYS A 107 -1.88 5.52 19.26
N LEU A 108 -2.56 5.39 18.13
CA LEU A 108 -2.42 6.37 17.04
C LEU A 108 -2.93 7.77 17.45
N THR A 109 -3.70 7.88 18.53
CA THR A 109 -4.13 9.14 19.14
C THR A 109 -3.13 9.70 20.15
N ASP A 110 -2.06 8.97 20.51
CA ASP A 110 -0.99 9.50 21.36
C ASP A 110 -0.18 10.55 20.59
N THR A 111 0.47 11.45 21.34
CA THR A 111 1.38 12.45 20.78
C THR A 111 2.76 11.86 20.49
N ALA A 112 3.48 12.45 19.53
CA ALA A 112 4.86 12.03 19.21
C ALA A 112 5.81 12.17 20.41
N ALA A 113 5.65 13.22 21.23
CA ALA A 113 6.46 13.45 22.43
C ALA A 113 6.33 12.32 23.48
N LYS A 114 5.23 11.57 23.50
CA LYS A 114 5.10 10.41 24.39
C LYS A 114 6.19 9.36 24.16
N TYR A 115 6.63 9.21 22.92
CA TYR A 115 7.63 8.21 22.50
C TYR A 115 8.99 8.83 22.17
N LEU A 116 9.02 10.13 21.90
CA LEU A 116 10.21 10.96 21.68
C LEU A 116 10.17 12.15 22.66
N PRO A 117 10.46 11.91 23.97
CA PRO A 117 10.33 12.95 24.98
C PRO A 117 11.26 14.15 24.75
N GLU A 118 12.30 13.98 23.92
CA GLU A 118 13.19 15.05 23.46
C GLU A 118 12.45 16.11 22.62
N LEU A 119 11.25 15.80 22.11
CA LEU A 119 10.38 16.72 21.37
C LEU A 119 9.26 17.32 22.23
N SER A 120 9.30 17.15 23.56
CA SER A 120 8.29 17.73 24.45
C SER A 120 8.24 19.25 24.33
N GLY A 121 7.01 19.79 24.23
CA GLY A 121 6.78 21.23 24.08
C GLY A 121 6.99 21.80 22.68
N THR A 122 7.34 20.95 21.69
CA THR A 122 7.50 21.36 20.28
C THR A 122 6.23 21.11 19.48
N ASP A 123 6.11 21.80 18.33
CA ASP A 123 4.97 21.60 17.44
C ASP A 123 4.91 20.14 16.93
N PHE A 124 6.06 19.56 16.55
CA PHE A 124 6.12 18.17 16.12
C PHE A 124 5.79 17.19 17.25
N GLY A 125 6.30 17.45 18.46
CA GLY A 125 6.03 16.63 19.64
C GLY A 125 4.56 16.56 20.01
N ASN A 126 3.79 17.61 19.72
CA ASN A 126 2.35 17.67 19.99
C ASN A 126 1.47 17.00 18.92
N LEU A 127 2.04 16.53 17.80
CA LEU A 127 1.29 15.82 16.75
C LEU A 127 0.80 14.47 17.24
N GLN A 128 -0.47 14.17 17.02
CA GLN A 128 -0.98 12.81 17.18
C GLN A 128 -0.45 11.91 16.05
N LEU A 129 -0.13 10.66 16.38
CA LEU A 129 0.57 9.74 15.49
C LEU A 129 -0.18 9.46 14.17
N PHE A 130 -1.52 9.44 14.18
CA PHE A 130 -2.27 9.23 12.95
C PHE A 130 -2.05 10.34 11.91
N HIS A 131 -1.75 11.58 12.31
CA HIS A 131 -1.40 12.66 11.39
C HIS A 131 -0.12 12.37 10.60
N LEU A 132 0.82 11.62 11.22
CA LEU A 132 2.06 11.19 10.57
C LEU A 132 1.76 10.19 9.43
N GLY A 133 0.81 9.27 9.65
CA GLY A 133 0.41 8.25 8.67
C GLY A 133 -0.66 8.70 7.68
N THR A 134 -1.22 9.91 7.82
CA THR A 134 -2.19 10.47 6.88
C THR A 134 -1.67 11.68 6.10
N HIS A 135 -0.40 12.05 6.31
CA HIS A 135 0.24 13.21 5.69
C HIS A 135 -0.44 14.54 6.02
N THR A 136 -1.02 14.67 7.22
CA THR A 136 -1.78 15.86 7.65
C THR A 136 -1.12 16.61 8.80
N VAL A 137 0.20 16.51 8.92
CA VAL A 137 0.99 17.14 10.01
C VAL A 137 1.01 18.66 9.95
N GLY A 138 0.83 19.27 8.76
CA GLY A 138 0.82 20.72 8.57
C GLY A 138 1.96 21.27 7.72
N GLY A 139 2.50 20.50 6.76
CA GLY A 139 3.45 21.02 5.76
C GLY A 139 4.91 20.71 6.06
N ILE A 140 5.24 19.52 6.46
CA ILE A 140 6.64 19.04 6.47
C ILE A 140 7.10 18.75 5.04
N PRO A 141 8.37 19.04 4.66
CA PRO A 141 8.90 18.77 3.33
C PRO A 141 8.78 17.32 2.88
N LEU A 142 8.77 17.07 1.55
CA LEU A 142 8.66 15.73 0.96
C LEU A 142 9.77 14.79 1.41
N GLN A 143 10.99 15.30 1.52
CA GLN A 143 12.18 14.56 1.95
C GLN A 143 12.77 15.16 3.22
N VAL A 144 13.50 14.34 3.97
CA VAL A 144 14.41 14.84 4.98
C VAL A 144 15.52 15.63 4.27
N PRO A 145 15.92 16.82 4.75
CA PRO A 145 17.03 17.56 4.15
C PRO A 145 18.33 16.75 4.10
N ASP A 146 19.10 16.91 3.02
CA ASP A 146 20.31 16.11 2.78
C ASP A 146 21.38 16.27 3.88
N GLU A 147 21.40 17.40 4.58
CA GLU A 147 22.32 17.65 5.70
C GLU A 147 21.96 16.87 6.97
N VAL A 148 20.76 16.30 7.06
CA VAL A 148 20.28 15.50 8.20
C VAL A 148 20.72 14.05 8.00
N GLN A 149 21.88 13.68 8.55
CA GLN A 149 22.50 12.38 8.36
C GLN A 149 22.47 11.48 9.59
N THR A 150 22.16 12.04 10.78
CA THR A 150 22.12 11.28 12.04
C THR A 150 20.76 11.42 12.73
N ARG A 151 20.48 10.52 13.70
CA ARG A 151 19.24 10.59 14.51
C ARG A 151 19.20 11.84 15.38
N GLU A 152 20.33 12.34 15.85
CA GLU A 152 20.44 13.57 16.63
C GLU A 152 20.10 14.79 15.77
N GLN A 153 20.61 14.84 14.53
CA GLN A 153 20.26 15.90 13.57
C GLN A 153 18.78 15.82 13.17
N LEU A 154 18.22 14.62 13.02
CA LEU A 154 16.81 14.44 12.77
C LEU A 154 15.94 14.97 13.93
N LEU A 155 16.32 14.66 15.18
CA LEU A 155 15.64 15.20 16.36
C LEU A 155 15.67 16.73 16.38
N GLU A 156 16.81 17.34 16.07
CA GLU A 156 16.94 18.79 15.99
C GLU A 156 16.08 19.38 14.87
N TYR A 157 16.09 18.76 13.69
CA TYR A 157 15.22 19.13 12.57
C TYR A 157 13.73 19.10 12.98
N LEU A 158 13.28 18.03 13.61
CA LEU A 158 11.89 17.89 14.08
C LEU A 158 11.56 18.86 15.24
N ARG A 159 12.54 19.14 16.13
CA ARG A 159 12.39 20.08 17.25
C ARG A 159 12.14 21.51 16.76
N THR A 160 12.85 21.93 15.72
CA THR A 160 12.80 23.27 15.19
C THR A 160 11.73 23.46 14.10
N TRP A 161 11.17 22.35 13.58
CA TRP A 161 10.12 22.39 12.56
C TRP A 161 8.90 23.18 13.03
N LYS A 162 8.33 23.98 12.11
CA LYS A 162 7.11 24.74 12.33
C LYS A 162 6.08 24.39 11.25
N PRO A 163 4.80 24.21 11.61
CA PRO A 163 3.77 23.91 10.63
C PRO A 163 3.47 25.15 9.77
N ALA A 164 3.42 24.97 8.45
CA ALA A 164 2.96 25.95 7.49
C ALA A 164 1.42 26.02 7.42
N TYR A 165 0.76 24.94 7.85
CA TYR A 165 -0.71 24.83 7.87
C TYR A 165 -1.16 24.26 9.22
N LYS A 166 -2.40 24.57 9.61
CA LYS A 166 -3.00 23.93 10.79
C LYS A 166 -3.06 22.41 10.57
N THR A 167 -2.60 21.63 11.55
CA THR A 167 -2.66 20.16 11.55
C THR A 167 -4.08 19.70 11.22
N GLY A 168 -4.20 18.70 10.35
CA GLY A 168 -5.48 18.11 9.93
C GLY A 168 -6.27 18.93 8.89
N THR A 169 -5.73 20.01 8.32
CA THR A 169 -6.44 20.83 7.31
C THR A 169 -5.92 20.65 5.89
N MET A 170 -4.65 20.25 5.75
CA MET A 170 -4.01 20.07 4.45
C MET A 170 -3.28 18.72 4.43
N ARG A 171 -3.42 17.96 3.35
CA ARG A 171 -2.56 16.83 3.03
C ARG A 171 -1.31 17.35 2.34
N THR A 172 -0.16 17.10 2.96
CA THR A 172 1.17 17.40 2.42
C THR A 172 1.98 16.10 2.44
N TYR A 173 2.05 15.44 1.30
CA TYR A 173 2.71 14.13 1.21
C TYR A 173 4.20 14.23 1.58
N ALA A 174 4.66 13.44 2.55
CA ALA A 174 6.00 13.57 3.08
C ALA A 174 6.58 12.24 3.59
N ASN A 175 7.85 11.98 3.25
CA ASN A 175 8.60 10.83 3.77
C ASN A 175 8.94 10.99 5.26
N PRO A 176 9.41 12.17 5.76
CA PRO A 176 9.69 12.33 7.18
C PRO A 176 8.47 12.15 8.08
N SER A 177 7.25 12.41 7.57
CA SER A 177 6.01 12.18 8.31
C SER A 177 5.84 10.70 8.69
N ILE A 178 5.66 9.85 7.71
CA ILE A 178 5.49 8.40 7.92
C ILE A 178 6.77 7.74 8.45
N GLY A 179 7.94 8.25 8.07
CA GLY A 179 9.22 7.78 8.58
C GLY A 179 9.33 7.95 10.10
N ALA A 180 8.89 9.10 10.62
CA ALA A 180 8.82 9.33 12.07
C ALA A 180 7.81 8.39 12.75
N LEU A 181 6.67 8.10 12.12
CA LEU A 181 5.73 7.10 12.63
C LEU A 181 6.40 5.72 12.76
N GLY A 182 7.13 5.29 11.72
CA GLY A 182 7.88 4.03 11.75
C GLY A 182 8.93 4.00 12.87
N TRP A 183 9.71 5.06 13.02
CA TRP A 183 10.71 5.20 14.08
C TRP A 183 10.06 5.15 15.49
N ILE A 184 8.99 5.91 15.71
CA ILE A 184 8.22 5.90 16.96
C ILE A 184 7.66 4.50 17.25
N THR A 185 7.15 3.83 16.22
CA THR A 185 6.63 2.47 16.35
C THR A 185 7.72 1.49 16.78
N ALA A 186 8.87 1.52 16.14
CA ALA A 186 10.02 0.69 16.53
C ALA A 186 10.44 0.93 17.97
N LYS A 187 10.53 2.21 18.40
CA LYS A 187 10.80 2.56 19.82
C LYS A 187 9.73 2.00 20.77
N SER A 188 8.45 2.09 20.41
CA SER A 188 7.35 1.56 21.24
C SER A 188 7.40 0.03 21.41
N LEU A 189 7.97 -0.66 20.43
CA LEU A 189 8.19 -2.10 20.44
C LEU A 189 9.52 -2.50 21.13
N GLY A 190 10.39 -1.54 21.44
CA GLY A 190 11.72 -1.79 22.01
C GLY A 190 12.69 -2.50 21.07
N GLN A 191 12.52 -2.31 19.75
CA GLN A 191 13.31 -2.95 18.68
C GLN A 191 13.78 -1.91 17.67
N ASP A 192 14.79 -2.27 16.84
CA ASP A 192 15.05 -1.53 15.62
C ASP A 192 13.96 -1.81 14.58
N PHE A 193 13.77 -0.87 13.65
CA PHE A 193 12.68 -0.95 12.66
C PHE A 193 12.76 -2.19 11.76
N SER A 194 13.98 -2.59 11.36
CA SER A 194 14.17 -3.75 10.46
C SER A 194 13.79 -5.05 11.15
N THR A 195 14.22 -5.21 12.40
CA THR A 195 13.86 -6.37 13.22
C THR A 195 12.36 -6.42 13.47
N ALA A 196 11.76 -5.31 13.89
CA ALA A 196 10.31 -5.23 14.13
C ALA A 196 9.51 -5.56 12.87
N MET A 197 9.87 -4.98 11.72
CA MET A 197 9.21 -5.23 10.44
C MET A 197 9.32 -6.71 10.02
N THR A 198 10.52 -7.29 10.14
CA THR A 198 10.76 -8.68 9.75
C THR A 198 9.99 -9.66 10.62
N GLN A 199 10.05 -9.49 11.94
CA GLN A 199 9.43 -10.43 12.88
C GLN A 199 7.90 -10.30 12.93
N THR A 200 7.39 -9.08 12.79
CA THR A 200 5.96 -8.79 12.97
C THR A 200 5.17 -8.89 11.67
N ILE A 201 5.78 -8.59 10.52
CA ILE A 201 5.07 -8.51 9.25
C ILE A 201 5.59 -9.54 8.25
N PHE A 202 6.91 -9.54 7.92
CA PHE A 202 7.40 -10.36 6.82
C PHE A 202 7.31 -11.86 7.14
N GLN A 203 7.77 -12.28 8.31
CA GLN A 203 7.75 -13.70 8.70
C GLN A 203 6.32 -14.25 8.86
N PRO A 204 5.38 -13.58 9.58
CA PRO A 204 4.01 -14.08 9.70
C PRO A 204 3.25 -14.13 8.37
N LEU A 205 3.61 -13.29 7.39
CA LEU A 205 3.06 -13.35 6.02
C LEU A 205 3.75 -14.39 5.15
N GLY A 206 4.78 -15.09 5.65
CA GLY A 206 5.51 -16.13 4.92
C GLY A 206 6.38 -15.58 3.78
N PHE A 207 6.83 -14.34 3.87
CA PHE A 207 7.68 -13.74 2.82
C PHE A 207 9.04 -14.40 2.79
N THR A 208 9.49 -14.73 1.58
CA THR A 208 10.77 -15.39 1.33
C THR A 208 11.77 -14.51 0.59
N SER A 209 11.30 -13.45 -0.02
CA SER A 209 12.10 -12.58 -0.90
C SER A 209 11.74 -11.09 -0.73
N THR A 210 11.44 -10.70 0.53
CA THR A 210 11.14 -9.30 0.92
C THR A 210 12.13 -8.80 1.95
N TYR A 211 12.76 -7.64 1.69
CA TYR A 211 13.89 -7.15 2.46
C TYR A 211 13.87 -5.62 2.59
N LEU A 212 14.36 -5.10 3.71
CA LEU A 212 14.82 -3.71 3.83
C LEU A 212 16.25 -3.56 3.29
N SER A 213 17.10 -4.57 3.54
CA SER A 213 18.44 -4.70 2.94
C SER A 213 18.55 -6.07 2.28
N VAL A 214 18.76 -6.10 0.96
CA VAL A 214 18.87 -7.37 0.22
C VAL A 214 20.14 -8.10 0.64
N PRO A 215 20.07 -9.34 1.14
CA PRO A 215 21.25 -10.08 1.57
C PRO A 215 22.14 -10.46 0.38
N ALA A 216 23.46 -10.62 0.63
CA ALA A 216 24.45 -10.89 -0.41
C ALA A 216 24.08 -12.07 -1.32
N GLN A 217 23.50 -13.12 -0.75
CA GLN A 217 23.08 -14.33 -1.47
C GLN A 217 21.89 -14.09 -2.44
N LYS A 218 21.13 -13.01 -2.26
CA LYS A 218 19.99 -12.64 -3.09
C LYS A 218 20.27 -11.47 -4.04
N MET A 219 21.49 -10.93 -4.03
CA MET A 219 21.86 -9.79 -4.86
C MET A 219 21.79 -10.08 -6.36
N SER A 220 21.95 -11.33 -6.80
CA SER A 220 21.77 -11.75 -8.19
C SER A 220 20.30 -11.67 -8.66
N SER A 221 19.35 -11.82 -7.74
CA SER A 221 17.91 -11.65 -8.03
C SER A 221 17.43 -10.20 -7.95
N TYR A 222 18.24 -9.29 -7.40
CA TYR A 222 17.86 -7.89 -7.27
C TYR A 222 18.08 -7.17 -8.59
N ALA A 223 16.99 -6.76 -9.24
CA ALA A 223 17.00 -6.07 -10.52
C ALA A 223 17.84 -4.78 -10.49
N TRP A 224 18.37 -4.38 -11.62
CA TRP A 224 18.79 -3.01 -11.86
C TRP A 224 17.59 -2.19 -12.31
N GLY A 225 17.37 -1.07 -11.65
CA GLY A 225 16.46 -0.05 -12.11
C GLY A 225 17.13 0.85 -13.14
N TYR A 226 16.33 1.47 -13.99
CA TYR A 226 16.85 2.35 -15.04
C TYR A 226 16.26 3.74 -14.89
N ASN A 227 17.14 4.75 -14.70
CA ASN A 227 16.74 6.14 -14.57
C ASN A 227 16.35 6.74 -15.94
N LYS A 228 15.98 8.04 -15.96
CA LYS A 228 15.59 8.76 -17.19
C LYS A 228 16.67 8.73 -18.29
N ASP A 229 17.95 8.65 -17.90
CA ASP A 229 19.11 8.59 -18.80
C ASP A 229 19.49 7.14 -19.19
N LYS A 230 18.62 6.16 -18.87
CA LYS A 230 18.82 4.73 -19.10
C LYS A 230 20.02 4.12 -18.36
N LYS A 231 20.54 4.82 -17.34
CA LYS A 231 21.64 4.31 -16.51
C LYS A 231 21.09 3.38 -15.44
N PRO A 232 21.81 2.25 -15.16
CA PRO A 232 21.46 1.36 -14.08
C PRO A 232 21.62 2.05 -12.72
N VAL A 233 20.59 1.96 -11.88
CA VAL A 233 20.57 2.57 -10.55
C VAL A 233 19.83 1.67 -9.56
N ARG A 234 20.16 1.82 -8.30
CA ARG A 234 19.43 1.31 -7.16
C ARG A 234 19.26 2.43 -6.14
N VAL A 235 18.28 2.34 -5.26
CA VAL A 235 18.04 3.35 -4.23
C VAL A 235 19.26 3.48 -3.31
N ASN A 236 19.69 4.72 -3.07
CA ASN A 236 20.68 5.02 -2.05
C ASN A 236 19.99 5.12 -0.70
N PRO A 237 20.55 4.52 0.36
CA PRO A 237 20.06 4.72 1.71
C PRO A 237 20.03 6.20 2.10
N GLY A 238 19.02 6.59 2.87
CA GLY A 238 18.87 7.95 3.39
C GLY A 238 18.19 7.94 4.75
N MET A 239 18.13 9.09 5.42
CA MET A 239 17.45 9.19 6.70
C MET A 239 15.97 8.80 6.56
N LEU A 240 15.51 7.82 7.38
CA LEU A 240 14.16 7.25 7.37
C LEU A 240 13.78 6.52 6.05
N ASP A 241 14.75 6.08 5.27
CA ASP A 241 14.52 5.33 4.04
C ASP A 241 13.77 4.02 4.30
N SER A 242 14.23 3.24 5.25
CA SER A 242 13.64 1.95 5.64
C SER A 242 12.17 2.07 6.01
N GLU A 243 11.84 3.11 6.77
CA GLU A 243 10.48 3.39 7.23
C GLU A 243 9.57 3.97 6.14
N ALA A 244 10.14 4.64 5.11
CA ALA A 244 9.35 5.39 4.15
C ALA A 244 9.29 4.79 2.73
N TYR A 245 10.38 4.15 2.23
CA TYR A 245 10.46 3.70 0.84
C TYR A 245 11.46 2.55 0.59
N GLY A 246 12.00 1.96 1.66
CA GLY A 246 13.17 1.08 1.60
C GLY A 246 12.89 -0.39 1.31
N ILE A 247 11.65 -0.85 1.17
CA ILE A 247 11.35 -2.27 0.93
C ILE A 247 11.64 -2.67 -0.52
N LYS A 248 12.28 -3.84 -0.67
CA LYS A 248 12.51 -4.56 -1.92
C LYS A 248 11.81 -5.91 -1.82
N THR A 249 11.07 -6.31 -2.87
CA THR A 249 10.23 -7.51 -2.82
C THR A 249 9.99 -8.09 -4.21
N THR A 250 9.42 -9.28 -4.29
CA THR A 250 8.92 -9.91 -5.50
C THR A 250 7.42 -9.63 -5.71
N ALA A 251 6.93 -9.85 -6.93
CA ALA A 251 5.49 -9.74 -7.21
C ALA A 251 4.68 -10.78 -6.41
N SER A 252 5.24 -11.96 -6.17
CA SER A 252 4.63 -13.03 -5.38
C SER A 252 4.41 -12.62 -3.92
N ASP A 253 5.49 -12.19 -3.22
CA ASP A 253 5.37 -11.75 -1.82
C ASP A 253 4.42 -10.56 -1.68
N LEU A 254 4.51 -9.58 -2.59
CA LEU A 254 3.62 -8.41 -2.54
C LEU A 254 2.15 -8.77 -2.84
N SER A 255 1.89 -9.78 -3.68
CA SER A 255 0.53 -10.31 -3.89
C SER A 255 -0.03 -10.98 -2.64
N THR A 256 0.83 -11.62 -1.85
CA THR A 256 0.46 -12.16 -0.53
C THR A 256 0.06 -11.05 0.44
N PHE A 257 0.77 -9.90 0.44
CA PHE A 257 0.37 -8.73 1.21
C PHE A 257 -1.00 -8.17 0.77
N VAL A 258 -1.26 -8.15 -0.53
CA VAL A 258 -2.57 -7.76 -1.08
C VAL A 258 -3.67 -8.70 -0.60
N LYS A 259 -3.45 -10.02 -0.66
CA LYS A 259 -4.40 -11.03 -0.15
C LYS A 259 -4.65 -10.84 1.35
N ALA A 260 -3.61 -10.57 2.14
CA ALA A 260 -3.72 -10.27 3.56
C ALA A 260 -4.61 -9.04 3.83
N ASN A 261 -4.43 -7.94 3.06
CA ASN A 261 -5.24 -6.73 3.15
C ASN A 261 -6.71 -6.93 2.71
N MET A 262 -6.99 -7.96 1.92
CA MET A 262 -8.35 -8.36 1.55
C MET A 262 -8.97 -9.38 2.53
N GLY A 263 -8.26 -9.78 3.60
CA GLY A 263 -8.74 -10.77 4.56
C GLY A 263 -8.81 -12.20 4.00
N MET A 264 -7.97 -12.53 3.01
CA MET A 264 -8.00 -13.81 2.30
C MET A 264 -7.01 -14.84 2.86
N LEU A 265 -6.28 -14.50 3.91
CA LEU A 265 -5.29 -15.39 4.52
C LEU A 265 -5.69 -15.75 5.96
N PRO A 266 -5.37 -16.97 6.44
CA PRO A 266 -5.59 -17.37 7.82
C PRO A 266 -4.49 -16.79 8.73
N LEU A 267 -4.61 -15.49 9.06
CA LEU A 267 -3.66 -14.79 9.92
C LEU A 267 -4.10 -14.83 11.38
N ASP A 268 -3.14 -14.60 12.29
CA ASP A 268 -3.50 -14.33 13.68
C ASP A 268 -4.37 -13.07 13.80
N SER A 269 -5.16 -12.99 14.87
CA SER A 269 -6.16 -11.93 15.02
C SER A 269 -5.57 -10.53 15.15
N MET A 270 -4.35 -10.38 15.72
CA MET A 270 -3.70 -9.09 15.90
C MET A 270 -3.17 -8.56 14.57
N LEU A 271 -2.55 -9.43 13.77
CA LEU A 271 -2.08 -9.03 12.43
C LEU A 271 -3.26 -8.72 11.50
N GLN A 272 -4.35 -9.51 11.53
CA GLN A 272 -5.55 -9.21 10.75
C GLN A 272 -6.19 -7.89 11.19
N ALA A 273 -6.29 -7.65 12.49
CA ALA A 273 -6.79 -6.37 13.01
C ALA A 273 -5.89 -5.20 12.60
N ALA A 274 -4.58 -5.40 12.60
CA ALA A 274 -3.62 -4.40 12.14
C ALA A 274 -3.86 -4.02 10.68
N LEU A 275 -3.94 -4.99 9.77
CA LEU A 275 -4.23 -4.77 8.36
C LEU A 275 -5.56 -4.03 8.16
N ASN A 276 -6.63 -4.44 8.85
CA ASN A 276 -7.92 -3.78 8.80
C ASN A 276 -7.85 -2.32 9.30
N ASN A 277 -7.08 -2.07 10.37
CA ASN A 277 -6.95 -0.75 10.95
C ASN A 277 -6.18 0.22 10.06
N THR A 278 -5.31 -0.24 9.15
CA THR A 278 -4.67 0.65 8.15
C THR A 278 -5.68 1.26 7.19
N ARG A 279 -6.84 0.63 7.01
CA ARG A 279 -7.90 1.03 6.10
C ARG A 279 -9.04 1.80 6.78
N LYS A 280 -8.81 2.34 7.96
CA LYS A 280 -9.71 3.29 8.59
C LYS A 280 -9.61 4.64 7.87
N SER A 281 -10.76 5.15 7.43
CA SER A 281 -10.85 6.42 6.69
C SER A 281 -10.70 7.60 7.61
N TYR A 282 -9.64 8.39 7.45
CA TYR A 282 -9.39 9.58 8.28
C TYR A 282 -9.81 10.89 7.63
N PHE A 283 -9.58 11.03 6.31
CA PHE A 283 -9.84 12.29 5.60
C PHE A 283 -10.39 12.05 4.20
N SER A 284 -11.21 12.99 3.72
CA SER A 284 -11.54 13.11 2.30
C SER A 284 -10.59 14.10 1.64
N VAL A 285 -10.11 13.76 0.44
CA VAL A 285 -9.21 14.57 -0.41
C VAL A 285 -9.82 14.59 -1.82
N GLY A 286 -10.75 15.51 -2.07
CA GLY A 286 -11.60 15.42 -3.25
C GLY A 286 -12.40 14.12 -3.27
N GLN A 287 -12.27 13.32 -4.32
CA GLN A 287 -12.94 12.02 -4.43
C GLN A 287 -12.18 10.87 -3.74
N MET A 288 -10.92 11.08 -3.41
CA MET A 288 -10.09 10.14 -2.70
C MET A 288 -10.39 10.17 -1.19
N THR A 289 -10.39 9.02 -0.55
CA THR A 289 -10.33 8.87 0.90
C THR A 289 -8.90 8.53 1.29
N GLN A 290 -8.33 9.31 2.21
CA GLN A 290 -7.03 9.04 2.83
C GLN A 290 -7.24 8.22 4.09
N ASP A 291 -6.77 6.99 4.05
CA ASP A 291 -6.65 6.12 5.21
C ASP A 291 -5.26 6.28 5.85
N LEU A 292 -4.86 5.33 6.69
CA LEU A 292 -3.48 5.30 7.16
C LEU A 292 -2.57 4.79 6.01
N ILE A 293 -2.10 5.73 5.18
CA ILE A 293 -1.32 5.55 3.94
C ILE A 293 -2.12 5.06 2.73
N TRP A 294 -3.03 4.09 2.86
CA TRP A 294 -3.84 3.66 1.75
C TRP A 294 -4.71 4.80 1.21
N GLU A 295 -5.00 4.75 -0.07
CA GLU A 295 -5.84 5.70 -0.79
C GLU A 295 -7.02 4.91 -1.37
N GLU A 296 -8.25 5.27 -0.95
CA GLU A 296 -9.48 4.55 -1.33
C GLU A 296 -10.39 5.41 -2.20
N TYR A 297 -11.11 4.71 -3.10
CA TYR A 297 -12.15 5.30 -3.96
C TYR A 297 -13.39 4.42 -3.90
N ALA A 298 -14.58 5.03 -3.71
CA ALA A 298 -15.83 4.29 -3.72
C ALA A 298 -16.10 3.66 -5.09
N MET A 299 -16.53 2.40 -5.11
CA MET A 299 -16.96 1.75 -6.35
C MET A 299 -18.36 2.23 -6.77
N PRO A 300 -18.67 2.32 -8.08
CA PRO A 300 -17.76 2.04 -9.21
C PRO A 300 -16.75 3.17 -9.44
N VAL A 301 -15.55 2.81 -9.89
CA VAL A 301 -14.51 3.78 -10.26
C VAL A 301 -14.39 3.90 -11.78
N ASP A 302 -14.04 5.09 -12.24
CA ASP A 302 -13.61 5.31 -13.62
C ASP A 302 -12.11 5.64 -13.68
N LEU A 303 -11.53 5.49 -14.88
CA LEU A 303 -10.11 5.74 -15.07
C LEU A 303 -9.70 7.20 -14.80
N PRO A 304 -10.44 8.23 -15.25
CA PRO A 304 -10.12 9.63 -14.94
C PRO A 304 -10.05 9.93 -13.44
N MET A 305 -11.00 9.42 -12.65
CA MET A 305 -11.01 9.58 -11.19
C MET A 305 -9.74 9.02 -10.55
N LEU A 306 -9.37 7.79 -10.94
CA LEU A 306 -8.18 7.12 -10.42
C LEU A 306 -6.90 7.84 -10.86
N GLN A 307 -6.81 8.31 -12.11
CA GLN A 307 -5.66 9.05 -12.62
C GLN A 307 -5.51 10.40 -11.92
N GLU A 308 -6.61 11.13 -11.68
CA GLU A 308 -6.59 12.39 -10.94
C GLU A 308 -6.10 12.20 -9.50
N GLY A 309 -6.60 11.19 -8.81
CA GLY A 309 -6.19 10.88 -7.43
C GLY A 309 -4.75 10.37 -7.29
N ASN A 310 -4.15 9.88 -8.36
CA ASN A 310 -2.76 9.45 -8.42
C ASN A 310 -1.84 10.45 -9.16
N ALA A 311 -2.34 11.65 -9.47
CA ALA A 311 -1.59 12.65 -10.20
C ALA A 311 -0.43 13.22 -9.37
N PRO A 312 0.70 13.59 -10.00
CA PRO A 312 1.85 14.17 -9.29
C PRO A 312 1.50 15.40 -8.44
N LYS A 313 0.49 16.17 -8.82
CA LYS A 313 0.02 17.34 -8.06
C LYS A 313 -0.36 17.01 -6.60
N LEU A 314 -0.90 15.80 -6.33
CA LEU A 314 -1.27 15.36 -4.98
C LEU A 314 -0.06 14.93 -4.12
N ILE A 315 1.09 14.74 -4.75
CA ILE A 315 2.36 14.48 -4.05
C ILE A 315 3.12 15.79 -3.84
N LEU A 316 3.10 16.66 -4.83
CA LEU A 316 3.94 17.87 -4.85
C LEU A 316 3.29 19.09 -4.21
N ASN A 317 1.96 19.14 -4.17
CA ASN A 317 1.22 20.31 -3.70
C ASN A 317 0.38 20.00 -2.46
N PRO A 318 0.30 20.91 -1.51
CA PRO A 318 -0.65 20.85 -0.41
C PRO A 318 -2.08 20.80 -0.94
N THR A 319 -2.89 19.86 -0.41
CA THR A 319 -4.27 19.65 -0.84
C THR A 319 -5.20 19.73 0.36
N PRO A 320 -6.27 20.54 0.34
CA PRO A 320 -7.23 20.62 1.43
C PRO A 320 -7.87 19.27 1.75
N VAL A 321 -8.09 19.00 3.04
CA VAL A 321 -8.73 17.77 3.51
C VAL A 321 -9.93 18.10 4.41
N SER A 322 -10.89 17.17 4.42
CA SER A 322 -12.02 17.19 5.38
C SER A 322 -11.95 15.94 6.24
N ALA A 323 -12.00 16.12 7.56
CA ALA A 323 -11.95 15.00 8.50
C ALA A 323 -13.17 14.08 8.34
N LYS A 324 -12.95 12.80 8.44
CA LYS A 324 -13.98 11.74 8.49
C LYS A 324 -14.01 11.11 9.88
N VAL A 325 -15.12 10.52 10.23
CA VAL A 325 -15.22 9.62 11.39
C VAL A 325 -14.85 8.23 10.90
N PRO A 326 -13.75 7.64 11.37
CA PRO A 326 -13.34 6.31 10.95
C PRO A 326 -14.42 5.27 11.27
N ALA A 327 -14.81 4.45 10.28
CA ALA A 327 -15.69 3.32 10.49
C ALA A 327 -15.02 2.23 11.33
N ALA A 328 -15.81 1.45 12.06
CA ALA A 328 -15.30 0.35 12.87
C ALA A 328 -14.69 -0.77 12.01
N THR A 329 -15.23 -0.99 10.81
CA THR A 329 -14.76 -1.95 9.82
C THR A 329 -14.48 -1.26 8.50
N PRO A 330 -13.40 -1.66 7.79
CA PRO A 330 -13.11 -1.13 6.45
C PRO A 330 -14.25 -1.42 5.46
N ASN A 331 -14.48 -0.50 4.53
CA ASN A 331 -15.38 -0.75 3.41
C ASN A 331 -14.75 -1.78 2.45
N SER A 332 -15.54 -2.77 2.03
CA SER A 332 -15.11 -3.79 1.07
C SER A 332 -15.37 -3.39 -0.39
N ASN A 333 -16.37 -2.51 -0.63
CA ASN A 333 -16.76 -2.06 -1.97
C ASN A 333 -16.03 -0.76 -2.36
N VAL A 334 -14.72 -0.85 -2.40
CA VAL A 334 -13.80 0.25 -2.73
C VAL A 334 -12.63 -0.24 -3.57
N TRP A 335 -12.10 0.65 -4.38
CA TRP A 335 -10.78 0.51 -4.99
C TRP A 335 -9.75 1.09 -4.04
N VAL A 336 -8.89 0.24 -3.51
CA VAL A 336 -7.78 0.62 -2.63
C VAL A 336 -6.51 0.60 -3.45
N ASN A 337 -5.68 1.63 -3.34
CA ASN A 337 -4.42 1.65 -4.07
C ASN A 337 -3.26 2.33 -3.35
N LYS A 338 -2.06 2.08 -3.87
CA LYS A 338 -0.84 2.84 -3.56
C LYS A 338 0.14 2.79 -4.72
N THR A 339 0.64 3.96 -5.09
CA THR A 339 1.79 4.10 -5.99
C THR A 339 3.10 4.05 -5.22
N GLY A 340 4.15 3.59 -5.88
CA GLY A 340 5.51 3.67 -5.35
C GLY A 340 6.53 3.91 -6.46
N ALA A 341 7.57 4.67 -6.17
CA ALA A 341 8.66 4.90 -7.10
C ALA A 341 9.97 5.16 -6.35
N THR A 342 11.06 4.75 -6.98
CA THR A 342 12.42 5.22 -6.73
C THR A 342 12.95 5.82 -8.02
N ASN A 343 14.21 6.25 -8.05
CA ASN A 343 14.80 6.81 -9.26
C ASN A 343 14.78 5.83 -10.46
N GLY A 344 14.91 4.53 -10.19
CA GLY A 344 14.98 3.49 -11.22
C GLY A 344 13.79 2.53 -11.27
N PHE A 345 12.81 2.64 -10.38
CA PHE A 345 11.71 1.68 -10.29
C PHE A 345 10.35 2.35 -10.20
N GLY A 346 9.35 1.70 -10.76
CA GLY A 346 7.95 2.11 -10.65
C GLY A 346 7.09 0.94 -10.22
N ALA A 347 6.29 1.14 -9.17
CA ALA A 347 5.41 0.14 -8.63
C ALA A 347 3.99 0.67 -8.43
N TYR A 348 3.02 -0.23 -8.49
CA TYR A 348 1.62 0.06 -8.19
C TYR A 348 0.95 -1.17 -7.61
N VAL A 349 0.11 -0.94 -6.62
CA VAL A 349 -0.75 -1.96 -6.02
C VAL A 349 -2.16 -1.42 -6.02
N ALA A 350 -3.13 -2.24 -6.44
CA ALA A 350 -4.54 -1.93 -6.28
C ALA A 350 -5.33 -3.20 -5.97
N PHE A 351 -6.42 -3.07 -5.20
CA PHE A 351 -7.32 -4.18 -4.92
C PHE A 351 -8.74 -3.73 -4.60
N VAL A 352 -9.69 -4.62 -4.85
CA VAL A 352 -11.12 -4.45 -4.53
C VAL A 352 -11.53 -5.64 -3.66
N PRO A 353 -11.62 -5.48 -2.33
CA PRO A 353 -11.84 -6.61 -1.42
C PRO A 353 -13.10 -7.41 -1.72
N GLU A 354 -14.24 -6.73 -1.98
CA GLU A 354 -15.51 -7.40 -2.29
C GLU A 354 -15.42 -8.30 -3.53
N LYS A 355 -14.61 -7.92 -4.52
CA LYS A 355 -14.42 -8.70 -5.75
C LYS A 355 -13.27 -9.71 -5.64
N ARG A 356 -12.58 -9.76 -4.50
CA ARG A 356 -11.36 -10.56 -4.32
C ARG A 356 -10.40 -10.37 -5.49
N PHE A 357 -10.32 -9.12 -5.98
CA PHE A 357 -9.45 -8.68 -7.06
C PHE A 357 -8.28 -7.90 -6.49
N GLY A 358 -7.07 -8.22 -6.94
CA GLY A 358 -5.88 -7.48 -6.59
C GLY A 358 -4.85 -7.52 -7.72
N VAL A 359 -4.14 -6.43 -7.93
CA VAL A 359 -3.09 -6.33 -8.94
C VAL A 359 -1.84 -5.70 -8.35
N VAL A 360 -0.70 -6.26 -8.68
CA VAL A 360 0.65 -5.79 -8.36
C VAL A 360 1.39 -5.55 -9.66
N LEU A 361 1.95 -4.36 -9.83
CA LEU A 361 2.80 -3.98 -10.96
C LEU A 361 4.17 -3.57 -10.44
N LEU A 362 5.22 -4.28 -10.83
CA LEU A 362 6.61 -3.98 -10.48
C LEU A 362 7.44 -3.82 -11.75
N ALA A 363 8.02 -2.63 -11.95
CA ALA A 363 8.82 -2.33 -13.13
C ALA A 363 10.19 -1.78 -12.73
N ASN A 364 11.23 -2.17 -13.45
CA ASN A 364 12.57 -1.66 -13.28
C ASN A 364 12.85 -0.38 -14.07
N LYS A 365 11.83 0.44 -14.19
CA LYS A 365 11.86 1.82 -14.66
C LYS A 365 10.77 2.63 -13.98
N ASN A 366 11.09 3.84 -13.54
CA ASN A 366 10.07 4.78 -13.07
C ASN A 366 9.32 5.34 -14.29
N TYR A 367 8.02 5.08 -14.39
CA TYR A 367 7.13 5.55 -15.46
C TYR A 367 5.89 6.23 -14.87
N PRO A 368 5.11 7.00 -15.65
CA PRO A 368 4.04 7.82 -15.10
C PRO A 368 2.99 7.03 -14.29
N ASN A 369 2.55 7.59 -13.17
CA ASN A 369 1.49 6.99 -12.35
C ASN A 369 0.20 6.75 -13.14
N ALA A 370 -0.17 7.68 -14.03
CA ALA A 370 -1.35 7.54 -14.88
C ALA A 370 -1.35 6.24 -15.71
N GLU A 371 -0.18 5.84 -16.23
CA GLU A 371 0.01 4.59 -16.97
C GLU A 371 -0.13 3.36 -16.07
N ARG A 372 0.38 3.42 -14.83
CA ARG A 372 0.25 2.32 -13.85
C ARG A 372 -1.22 2.08 -13.49
N VAL A 373 -1.93 3.16 -13.22
CA VAL A 373 -3.37 3.15 -12.92
C VAL A 373 -4.14 2.60 -14.11
N GLU A 374 -3.81 3.04 -15.34
CA GLU A 374 -4.45 2.57 -16.58
C GLU A 374 -4.27 1.06 -16.79
N ILE A 375 -3.06 0.52 -16.59
CA ILE A 375 -2.80 -0.92 -16.69
C ILE A 375 -3.70 -1.68 -15.71
N ALA A 376 -3.72 -1.28 -14.45
CA ALA A 376 -4.51 -1.96 -13.42
C ALA A 376 -6.02 -1.88 -13.70
N HIS A 377 -6.51 -0.70 -14.10
CA HIS A 377 -7.92 -0.49 -14.45
C HIS A 377 -8.32 -1.30 -15.70
N LYS A 378 -7.46 -1.38 -16.73
CA LYS A 378 -7.70 -2.23 -17.91
C LYS A 378 -7.78 -3.71 -17.55
N ILE A 379 -6.89 -4.20 -16.68
CA ILE A 379 -6.95 -5.59 -16.22
C ILE A 379 -8.27 -5.84 -15.49
N TYR A 380 -8.66 -4.95 -14.57
CA TYR A 380 -9.93 -5.03 -13.86
C TYR A 380 -11.12 -5.07 -14.79
N SER A 381 -11.24 -4.08 -15.69
CA SER A 381 -12.38 -3.95 -16.62
C SER A 381 -12.50 -5.13 -17.59
N ASN A 382 -11.36 -5.68 -18.03
CA ASN A 382 -11.36 -6.83 -18.95
C ASN A 382 -11.83 -8.13 -18.27
N LEU A 383 -11.61 -8.26 -16.94
CA LEU A 383 -11.89 -9.50 -16.21
C LEU A 383 -13.21 -9.47 -15.44
N THR A 384 -13.66 -8.31 -14.98
CA THR A 384 -14.91 -8.21 -14.21
C THR A 384 -16.15 -7.96 -15.07
N GLY A 385 -15.94 -7.80 -16.36
CA GLY A 385 -17.00 -7.47 -17.30
C GLY A 385 -17.35 -5.97 -17.25
N LYS A 386 -17.79 -5.45 -18.38
CA LYS A 386 -18.39 -4.11 -18.45
C LYS A 386 -19.69 -4.16 -17.64
N GLN A 387 -19.63 -3.81 -16.38
CA GLN A 387 -20.80 -3.47 -15.58
C GLN A 387 -21.04 -1.99 -15.69
#